data_a144c7c7a16a1f99c5da5c0dcfb2423f
#
_entry.id   a144c7c7a16a1f99c5da5c0dcfb2423f
#
_cell.length_a   1.000
_cell.length_b   1.000
_cell.length_c   1.000
_cell.angle_alpha   90.00
_cell.angle_beta   90.00
_cell.angle_gamma   90.00
#
_symmetry.space_group_name_H-M   'P 1'
#
loop_
_entity.id
_entity.type
_entity.pdbx_description
1 polymer ?
#
loop_
_entity_poly.entity_id
_entity_poly.type
_entity_poly.pdbx_seq_one_letter_code
_entity_poly.pdbx_strand_id
1 'polypeptide(L)'
;MCSPDRLCFYCYVYILVEFIEWFEGKYDNWAQASSNPTSFAHIFLTHQRTGEFSFHCEQRYSHEKEPYRSKDIVIVPKGDIILVQNPVNDLIFQKMGKVYRGVNKPGVMVKGAELVSRVELGPNYYVVIDGGIDKNGKQVWGSENGPFIFDKKDK
;
A
#
# COMPACT_ATOMS: atom_id res chain seq x y z
N MET A 1 28.38 -4.47 -15.39
CA MET A 1 27.31 -3.66 -16.03
C MET A 1 26.03 -4.49 -16.12
N CYS A 2 24.89 -3.90 -15.75
CA CYS A 2 23.61 -4.58 -15.83
C CYS A 2 23.13 -4.67 -17.29
N SER A 3 22.61 -5.84 -17.67
CA SER A 3 21.93 -5.99 -18.94
C SER A 3 20.66 -5.13 -18.96
N PRO A 4 20.29 -4.52 -20.11
CA PRO A 4 19.05 -3.76 -20.18
C PRO A 4 17.79 -4.62 -19.92
N ASP A 5 17.89 -5.93 -20.12
CA ASP A 5 16.77 -6.86 -19.95
C ASP A 5 16.78 -7.55 -18.59
N ARG A 6 17.80 -7.33 -17.78
CA ARG A 6 17.94 -7.94 -16.46
C ARG A 6 18.49 -6.95 -15.46
N LEU A 7 17.85 -6.89 -14.30
CA LEU A 7 18.42 -6.16 -13.18
C LEU A 7 19.58 -6.98 -12.60
N CYS A 8 20.72 -6.34 -12.36
CA CYS A 8 21.82 -6.96 -11.64
C CYS A 8 21.58 -6.91 -10.13
N PHE A 9 22.41 -7.64 -9.36
CA PHE A 9 22.30 -7.70 -7.91
C PHE A 9 22.21 -6.30 -7.26
N TYR A 10 23.08 -5.37 -7.69
CA TYR A 10 23.08 -4.00 -7.13
C TYR A 10 21.79 -3.24 -7.43
N CYS A 11 21.19 -3.46 -8.60
CA CYS A 11 19.91 -2.84 -8.95
C CYS A 11 18.78 -3.36 -8.07
N TYR A 12 18.76 -4.66 -7.79
CA TYR A 12 17.76 -5.26 -6.88
C TYR A 12 17.92 -4.73 -5.46
N VAL A 13 19.13 -4.65 -4.95
CA VAL A 13 19.40 -4.12 -3.60
C VAL A 13 18.97 -2.66 -3.52
N TYR A 14 19.31 -1.86 -4.53
CA TYR A 14 18.94 -0.45 -4.58
C TYR A 14 17.41 -0.27 -4.56
N ILE A 15 16.69 -1.02 -5.40
CA ILE A 15 15.22 -0.96 -5.48
C ILE A 15 14.61 -1.36 -4.13
N LEU A 16 15.11 -2.41 -3.50
CA LEU A 16 14.61 -2.88 -2.21
C LEU A 16 14.81 -1.82 -1.12
N VAL A 17 16.01 -1.23 -1.04
CA VAL A 17 16.33 -0.19 -0.06
C VAL A 17 15.45 1.05 -0.28
N GLU A 18 15.31 1.48 -1.53
CA GLU A 18 14.45 2.61 -1.88
C GLU A 18 12.99 2.35 -1.52
N PHE A 19 12.47 1.15 -1.85
CA PHE A 19 11.09 0.78 -1.52
C PHE A 19 10.85 0.85 -0.01
N ILE A 20 11.73 0.26 0.78
CA ILE A 20 11.63 0.26 2.24
C ILE A 20 11.67 1.69 2.78
N GLU A 21 12.56 2.53 2.28
CA GLU A 21 12.67 3.93 2.68
C GLU A 21 11.40 4.72 2.38
N TRP A 22 10.82 4.50 1.19
CA TRP A 22 9.58 5.18 0.81
C TRP A 22 8.36 4.68 1.58
N PHE A 23 8.34 3.37 1.86
CA PHE A 23 7.22 2.71 2.55
C PHE A 23 7.14 3.10 4.02
N GLU A 24 8.28 3.20 4.69
CA GLU A 24 8.38 3.54 6.11
C GLU A 24 7.92 4.97 6.36
N GLY A 25 7.07 5.17 7.36
CA GLY A 25 6.74 6.52 7.80
C GLY A 25 5.34 6.66 8.38
N LYS A 26 5.02 7.91 8.68
CA LYS A 26 3.71 8.34 9.16
C LYS A 26 3.06 9.18 8.07
N TYR A 27 1.82 8.85 7.78
CA TYR A 27 1.05 9.44 6.70
C TYR A 27 -0.30 9.92 7.21
N ASP A 28 -0.89 10.90 6.56
CA ASP A 28 -2.31 11.20 6.72
C ASP A 28 -2.90 11.70 5.38
N ASN A 29 -4.22 11.72 5.32
CA ASN A 29 -4.95 12.20 4.15
C ASN A 29 -5.62 13.56 4.41
N TRP A 30 -5.04 14.40 5.27
CA TRP A 30 -5.65 15.67 5.65
C TRP A 30 -5.98 16.56 4.45
N ALA A 31 -5.08 16.68 3.48
CA ALA A 31 -5.31 17.48 2.28
C ALA A 31 -6.57 17.03 1.54
N GLN A 32 -6.74 15.72 1.38
CA GLN A 32 -7.93 15.15 0.74
C GLN A 32 -9.18 15.30 1.60
N ALA A 33 -9.09 14.96 2.88
CA ALA A 33 -10.23 14.99 3.80
C ALA A 33 -10.73 16.42 4.04
N SER A 34 -9.83 17.39 4.17
CA SER A 34 -10.22 18.80 4.37
C SER A 34 -10.85 19.41 3.12
N SER A 35 -10.45 18.94 1.93
CA SER A 35 -11.02 19.39 0.66
C SER A 35 -12.36 18.73 0.33
N ASN A 36 -12.60 17.51 0.86
CA ASN A 36 -13.80 16.70 0.59
C ASN A 36 -14.28 16.00 1.86
N PRO A 37 -14.73 16.77 2.88
CA PRO A 37 -15.02 16.19 4.20
C PRO A 37 -16.23 15.25 4.22
N THR A 38 -17.12 15.33 3.25
CA THR A 38 -18.26 14.42 3.17
C THR A 38 -17.92 13.10 2.46
N SER A 39 -16.81 13.06 1.74
CA SER A 39 -16.40 11.88 0.95
C SER A 39 -15.27 11.11 1.60
N PHE A 40 -14.40 11.76 2.36
CA PHE A 40 -13.22 11.14 2.95
C PHE A 40 -13.08 11.49 4.43
N ALA A 41 -13.04 10.46 5.27
CA ALA A 41 -12.66 10.63 6.67
C ALA A 41 -11.17 10.97 6.77
N HIS A 42 -10.80 11.72 7.82
CA HIS A 42 -9.39 11.97 8.12
C HIS A 42 -8.79 10.75 8.82
N ILE A 43 -7.78 10.16 8.22
CA ILE A 43 -7.16 8.91 8.65
C ILE A 43 -5.66 9.11 8.81
N PHE A 44 -5.11 8.55 9.89
CA PHE A 44 -3.67 8.39 10.08
C PHE A 44 -3.25 6.98 9.67
N LEU A 45 -2.22 6.89 8.87
CA LEU A 45 -1.63 5.64 8.41
C LEU A 45 -0.18 5.60 8.89
N THR A 46 0.21 4.52 9.55
CA THR A 46 1.58 4.36 10.04
C THR A 46 2.16 3.06 9.50
N HIS A 47 3.35 3.16 8.91
CA HIS A 47 4.17 2.02 8.53
C HIS A 47 5.44 2.08 9.39
N GLN A 48 5.43 1.37 10.50
CA GLN A 48 6.54 1.36 11.45
C GLN A 48 7.43 0.16 11.20
N ARG A 49 8.70 0.40 10.94
CA ARG A 49 9.67 -0.67 10.72
C ARG A 49 9.95 -1.40 12.03
N THR A 50 9.81 -2.73 12.03
CA THR A 50 9.99 -3.58 13.20
C THR A 50 11.19 -4.52 13.10
N GLY A 51 11.74 -4.65 11.91
CA GLY A 51 12.92 -5.47 11.61
C GLY A 51 13.52 -5.05 10.29
N GLU A 52 14.47 -5.81 9.77
CA GLU A 52 15.13 -5.47 8.52
C GLU A 52 14.13 -5.39 7.36
N PHE A 53 13.18 -6.33 7.30
CA PHE A 53 12.19 -6.42 6.23
C PHE A 53 10.76 -6.52 6.75
N SER A 54 10.52 -6.13 7.99
CA SER A 54 9.20 -6.24 8.61
C SER A 54 8.68 -4.89 9.08
N PHE A 55 7.36 -4.76 9.04
CA PHE A 55 6.65 -3.55 9.43
C PHE A 55 5.40 -3.88 10.22
N HIS A 56 5.07 -3.01 11.15
CA HIS A 56 3.77 -2.96 11.79
C HIS A 56 3.00 -1.78 11.18
N CYS A 57 1.84 -2.05 10.60
CA CYS A 57 1.04 -1.07 9.89
C CYS A 57 -0.27 -0.85 10.61
N GLU A 58 -0.64 0.41 10.82
CA GLU A 58 -1.89 0.77 11.47
C GLU A 58 -2.64 1.84 10.70
N GLN A 59 -3.96 1.77 10.74
CA GLN A 59 -4.86 2.81 10.25
C GLN A 59 -5.80 3.21 11.38
N ARG A 60 -5.91 4.51 11.63
CA ARG A 60 -6.69 5.07 12.72
C ARG A 60 -7.46 6.30 12.24
N TYR A 61 -8.75 6.38 12.57
CA TYR A 61 -9.48 7.64 12.38
C TYR A 61 -8.90 8.71 13.30
N SER A 62 -8.80 9.94 12.80
CA SER A 62 -8.16 11.03 13.53
C SER A 62 -8.81 11.34 14.88
N HIS A 63 -10.11 11.09 15.01
CA HIS A 63 -10.88 11.34 16.25
C HIS A 63 -10.89 10.15 17.20
N GLU A 64 -10.30 9.01 16.83
CA GLU A 64 -10.24 7.80 17.64
C GLU A 64 -8.84 7.59 18.19
N LYS A 65 -8.74 6.97 19.37
CA LYS A 65 -7.44 6.65 19.99
C LYS A 65 -6.86 5.34 19.47
N GLU A 66 -7.73 4.39 19.16
CA GLU A 66 -7.32 3.05 18.75
C GLU A 66 -7.40 2.88 17.24
N PRO A 67 -6.49 2.10 16.64
CA PRO A 67 -6.57 1.80 15.22
C PRO A 67 -7.77 0.91 14.90
N TYR A 68 -8.41 1.17 13.77
CA TYR A 68 -9.48 0.28 13.29
C TYR A 68 -8.90 -0.87 12.44
N ARG A 69 -7.65 -0.75 12.03
CA ARG A 69 -6.93 -1.79 11.27
C ARG A 69 -5.48 -1.81 11.70
N SER A 70 -4.98 -3.02 11.93
CA SER A 70 -3.60 -3.25 12.35
C SER A 70 -3.12 -4.55 11.72
N LYS A 71 -1.92 -4.55 11.16
CA LYS A 71 -1.34 -5.75 10.55
C LYS A 71 0.17 -5.71 10.57
N ASP A 72 0.78 -6.89 10.69
CA ASP A 72 2.21 -7.07 10.52
C ASP A 72 2.48 -7.60 9.13
N ILE A 73 3.45 -7.01 8.45
CA ILE A 73 3.82 -7.39 7.10
C ILE A 73 5.30 -7.68 7.00
N VAL A 74 5.67 -8.46 5.98
CA VAL A 74 7.07 -8.77 5.65
C VAL A 74 7.29 -8.41 4.18
N ILE A 75 8.39 -7.71 3.92
CA ILE A 75 8.81 -7.36 2.57
C ILE A 75 9.71 -8.49 2.05
N VAL A 76 9.33 -9.07 0.90
CA VAL A 76 10.07 -10.17 0.28
C VAL A 76 10.43 -9.80 -1.16
N PRO A 77 11.71 -9.57 -1.45
CA PRO A 77 12.12 -9.34 -2.84
C PRO A 77 12.08 -10.65 -3.64
N LYS A 78 11.50 -10.60 -4.83
CA LYS A 78 11.42 -11.73 -5.76
C LYS A 78 11.73 -11.24 -7.18
N GLY A 79 13.01 -11.27 -7.57
CA GLY A 79 13.43 -10.79 -8.87
C GLY A 79 13.14 -9.31 -9.04
N ASP A 80 12.34 -8.96 -10.05
CA ASP A 80 11.96 -7.58 -10.35
C ASP A 80 10.69 -7.11 -9.62
N ILE A 81 10.14 -7.94 -8.75
CA ILE A 81 8.96 -7.59 -7.95
C ILE A 81 9.32 -7.56 -6.47
N ILE A 82 8.53 -6.81 -5.71
CA ILE A 82 8.59 -6.76 -4.26
C ILE A 82 7.24 -7.22 -3.72
N LEU A 83 7.27 -8.30 -2.93
CA LEU A 83 6.08 -8.85 -2.32
C LEU A 83 5.92 -8.29 -0.91
N VAL A 84 4.76 -7.70 -0.63
CA VAL A 84 4.38 -7.30 0.72
C VAL A 84 3.42 -8.35 1.25
N GLN A 85 3.93 -9.22 2.12
CA GLN A 85 3.18 -10.36 2.66
C GLN A 85 2.45 -9.97 3.94
N ASN A 86 1.15 -10.30 4.00
CA ASN A 86 0.38 -10.28 5.23
C ASN A 86 -0.56 -11.48 5.27
N PRO A 87 -1.12 -11.84 6.45
CA PRO A 87 -1.92 -13.06 6.58
C PRO A 87 -3.19 -13.12 5.72
N VAL A 88 -3.74 -11.97 5.34
CA VAL A 88 -5.02 -11.92 4.61
C VAL A 88 -4.82 -11.73 3.13
N ASN A 89 -3.88 -10.87 2.74
CA ASN A 89 -3.76 -10.44 1.35
C ASN A 89 -2.34 -9.96 1.07
N ASP A 90 -1.68 -10.61 0.12
CA ASP A 90 -0.36 -10.18 -0.35
C ASP A 90 -0.52 -9.11 -1.42
N LEU A 91 0.34 -8.10 -1.37
CA LEU A 91 0.45 -7.10 -2.42
C LEU A 91 1.74 -7.34 -3.20
N ILE A 92 1.65 -7.24 -4.50
CA ILE A 92 2.77 -7.43 -5.43
C ILE A 92 3.11 -6.07 -6.02
N PHE A 93 4.29 -5.56 -5.69
CA PHE A 93 4.76 -4.26 -6.17
C PHE A 93 5.80 -4.42 -7.27
N GLN A 94 5.75 -3.49 -8.20
CA GLN A 94 6.73 -3.39 -9.27
C GLN A 94 7.08 -1.92 -9.49
N LYS A 95 8.36 -1.62 -9.70
CA LYS A 95 8.75 -0.26 -10.02
C LYS A 95 8.32 0.08 -11.44
N MET A 96 7.57 1.16 -11.58
CA MET A 96 7.08 1.66 -12.87
C MET A 96 7.45 3.14 -13.00
N GLY A 97 8.53 3.43 -13.73
CA GLY A 97 9.04 4.78 -13.84
C GLY A 97 9.58 5.29 -12.50
N LYS A 98 8.95 6.31 -11.96
CA LYS A 98 9.37 6.98 -10.73
C LYS A 98 8.57 6.56 -9.50
N VAL A 99 7.71 5.56 -9.63
CA VAL A 99 6.83 5.10 -8.55
C VAL A 99 6.81 3.59 -8.48
N TYR A 100 6.31 3.05 -7.36
CA TYR A 100 6.01 1.63 -7.22
C TYR A 100 4.50 1.45 -7.28
N ARG A 101 4.05 0.50 -8.10
CA ARG A 101 2.64 0.13 -8.17
C ARG A 101 2.44 -1.28 -7.68
N GLY A 102 1.46 -1.42 -6.79
CA GLY A 102 1.12 -2.70 -6.17
C GLY A 102 -0.30 -3.11 -6.47
N VAL A 103 -0.49 -4.42 -6.62
CA VAL A 103 -1.81 -5.04 -6.79
C VAL A 103 -1.87 -6.29 -5.92
N ASN A 104 -3.08 -6.69 -5.52
CA ASN A 104 -3.26 -7.94 -4.80
C ASN A 104 -3.18 -9.15 -5.72
N LYS A 105 -2.93 -10.33 -5.15
CA LYS A 105 -3.05 -11.58 -5.88
C LYS A 105 -4.52 -11.80 -6.31
N PRO A 106 -4.75 -12.29 -7.52
CA PRO A 106 -6.12 -12.59 -7.97
C PRO A 106 -6.73 -13.74 -7.17
N GLY A 107 -8.05 -13.78 -7.11
CA GLY A 107 -8.79 -14.87 -6.50
C GLY A 107 -8.96 -14.80 -4.99
N VAL A 108 -8.55 -13.71 -4.34
CA VAL A 108 -8.73 -13.52 -2.91
C VAL A 108 -10.17 -13.08 -2.64
N MET A 109 -10.89 -13.84 -1.82
CA MET A 109 -12.29 -13.54 -1.48
C MET A 109 -12.35 -12.88 -0.11
N VAL A 110 -13.05 -11.74 -0.02
CA VAL A 110 -13.28 -11.00 1.22
C VAL A 110 -14.75 -10.59 1.25
N LYS A 111 -15.45 -10.95 2.31
CA LYS A 111 -16.88 -10.63 2.49
C LYS A 111 -17.74 -11.06 1.28
N GLY A 112 -17.43 -12.21 0.70
CA GLY A 112 -18.21 -12.79 -0.40
C GLY A 112 -17.92 -12.19 -1.78
N ALA A 113 -16.94 -11.33 -1.91
CA ALA A 113 -16.56 -10.70 -3.17
C ALA A 113 -15.06 -10.85 -3.42
N GLU A 114 -14.65 -10.79 -4.68
CA GLU A 114 -13.24 -10.83 -5.03
C GLU A 114 -12.59 -9.48 -4.71
N LEU A 115 -11.51 -9.53 -3.93
CA LEU A 115 -10.74 -8.35 -3.55
C LEU A 115 -9.99 -7.77 -4.75
N VAL A 116 -10.10 -6.46 -4.90
CA VAL A 116 -9.28 -5.68 -5.82
C VAL A 116 -8.62 -4.56 -5.02
N SER A 117 -7.30 -4.64 -4.86
CA SER A 117 -6.50 -3.61 -4.21
C SER A 117 -5.48 -3.07 -5.18
N ARG A 118 -5.34 -1.76 -5.22
CA ARG A 118 -4.31 -1.08 -6.02
C ARG A 118 -3.65 -0.02 -5.17
N VAL A 119 -2.32 0.03 -5.25
CA VAL A 119 -1.50 0.95 -4.46
C VAL A 119 -0.50 1.64 -5.38
N GLU A 120 -0.27 2.93 -5.13
CA GLU A 120 0.86 3.63 -5.70
C GLU A 120 1.68 4.22 -4.56
N LEU A 121 2.97 3.89 -4.54
CA LEU A 121 3.93 4.38 -3.56
C LEU A 121 4.93 5.30 -4.24
N GLY A 122 4.96 6.55 -3.79
CA GLY A 122 5.97 7.52 -4.17
C GLY A 122 6.90 7.83 -3.00
N PRO A 123 7.88 8.74 -3.19
CA PRO A 123 8.80 9.08 -2.11
C PRO A 123 8.12 9.75 -0.91
N ASN A 124 7.01 10.44 -1.13
CA ASN A 124 6.34 11.22 -0.10
C ASN A 124 4.83 10.97 -0.03
N TYR A 125 4.33 9.90 -0.65
CA TYR A 125 2.89 9.62 -0.63
C TYR A 125 2.61 8.13 -0.80
N TYR A 126 1.41 7.75 -0.37
CA TYR A 126 0.86 6.39 -0.49
C TYR A 126 -0.60 6.52 -0.90
N VAL A 127 -0.95 6.03 -2.08
CA VAL A 127 -2.31 6.09 -2.60
C VAL A 127 -2.86 4.68 -2.67
N VAL A 128 -4.05 4.46 -2.12
CA VAL A 128 -4.64 3.12 -2.07
C VAL A 128 -6.13 3.17 -2.40
N ILE A 129 -6.56 2.19 -3.18
CA ILE A 129 -7.97 1.92 -3.42
C ILE A 129 -8.22 0.43 -3.22
N ASP A 130 -9.20 0.11 -2.39
CA ASP A 130 -9.64 -1.26 -2.13
C ASP A 130 -11.12 -1.39 -2.46
N GLY A 131 -11.50 -2.55 -2.97
CA GLY A 131 -12.89 -2.85 -3.23
C GLY A 131 -13.10 -4.34 -3.42
N GLY A 132 -14.37 -4.75 -3.38
CA GLY A 132 -14.79 -6.10 -3.69
C GLY A 132 -15.71 -6.10 -4.88
N ILE A 133 -15.47 -6.99 -5.84
CA ILE A 133 -16.30 -7.14 -7.04
C ILE A 133 -17.02 -8.48 -7.02
N ASP A 134 -18.26 -8.48 -7.50
CA ASP A 134 -19.07 -9.70 -7.63
C ASP A 134 -18.76 -10.41 -8.96
N LYS A 135 -19.49 -11.51 -9.23
CA LYS A 135 -19.32 -12.31 -10.44
C LYS A 135 -19.55 -11.52 -11.74
N ASN A 136 -20.32 -10.44 -11.66
CA ASN A 136 -20.66 -9.60 -12.80
C ASN A 136 -19.72 -8.40 -12.95
N GLY A 137 -18.68 -8.30 -12.11
CA GLY A 137 -17.75 -7.21 -12.11
C GLY A 137 -18.24 -5.95 -11.41
N LYS A 138 -19.36 -6.04 -10.69
CA LYS A 138 -19.93 -4.90 -9.96
C LYS A 138 -19.28 -4.78 -8.58
N GLN A 139 -18.89 -3.56 -8.20
CA GLN A 139 -18.36 -3.31 -6.87
C GLN A 139 -19.49 -3.40 -5.83
N VAL A 140 -19.30 -4.25 -4.82
CA VAL A 140 -20.28 -4.49 -3.76
C VAL A 140 -19.86 -3.94 -2.41
N TRP A 141 -18.58 -3.61 -2.25
CA TRP A 141 -18.05 -2.87 -1.09
C TRP A 141 -16.74 -2.20 -1.49
N GLY A 142 -16.29 -1.26 -0.67
CA GLY A 142 -15.04 -0.53 -0.87
C GLY A 142 -15.24 0.96 -1.06
N SER A 143 -14.18 1.65 -1.47
CA SER A 143 -14.20 3.10 -1.65
C SER A 143 -15.13 3.48 -2.81
N GLU A 144 -16.15 4.27 -2.51
CA GLU A 144 -17.11 4.78 -3.50
C GLU A 144 -16.64 6.08 -4.16
N ASN A 145 -15.73 6.80 -3.51
CA ASN A 145 -15.31 8.14 -3.88
C ASN A 145 -13.89 8.19 -4.47
N GLY A 146 -13.35 7.04 -4.84
CA GLY A 146 -12.00 6.92 -5.38
C GLY A 146 -10.95 6.59 -4.33
N PRO A 147 -9.67 6.67 -4.70
CA PRO A 147 -8.58 6.27 -3.81
C PRO A 147 -8.39 7.21 -2.64
N PHE A 148 -7.87 6.66 -1.53
CA PHE A 148 -7.35 7.45 -0.42
C PHE A 148 -5.94 7.91 -0.75
N ILE A 149 -5.68 9.20 -0.57
CA ILE A 149 -4.40 9.84 -0.89
C ILE A 149 -3.74 10.26 0.42
N PHE A 150 -2.72 9.50 0.81
CA PHE A 150 -1.97 9.76 2.04
C PHE A 150 -0.66 10.47 1.73
N ASP A 151 -0.43 11.59 2.38
CA ASP A 151 0.82 12.33 2.29
C ASP A 151 1.72 11.96 3.47
N LYS A 152 3.00 11.74 3.19
CA LYS A 152 3.97 11.43 4.24
C LYS A 152 4.24 12.68 5.08
N LYS A 153 4.10 12.54 6.39
CA LYS A 153 4.31 13.62 7.36
C LYS A 153 5.62 13.46 8.10
N ASP A 154 6.03 12.21 8.35
CA ASP A 154 7.22 11.90 9.12
C ASP A 154 7.67 10.47 8.84
N LYS A 155 8.91 10.18 9.12
CA LYS A 155 9.45 8.82 9.06
C LYS A 155 9.15 8.03 10.34
#